data_c1b3bbb71729f05fc6b1c9f7bbdf47b2
#
_entry.id   c1b3bbb71729f05fc6b1c9f7bbdf47b2
#
_cell.length_a   1.000
_cell.length_b   1.000
_cell.length_c   1.000
_cell.angle_alpha   90.00
_cell.angle_beta   90.00
_cell.angle_gamma   90.00
#
_symmetry.space_group_name_H-M   'P 1'
#
loop_
_entity.id
_entity.type
_entity.pdbx_description
1 polymer ?
#
loop_
_entity_poly.entity_id
_entity_poly.type
_entity_poly.pdbx_seq_one_letter_code
_entity_poly.pdbx_strand_id
1 'polypeptide(L)'
;MLRARTALTAVAVAAVAAVALAGCARSDPEAAGAAPAAGVSTDNGRPTIAARGVGLVKGTPDTLRVVLGVETRSASAKDALAQNNDRANALVDTLKSKGVEAKDIQTSQLSINPTYDDRGQRITGYQVNNTVTATLHDIAGAGGLIDAAAGAVGDAVRVQSIGFSIDDDSALKAEARTQAVHLAQLQAEQMAKAAGVKLGNIRLISEVSANGPMPYYQQYDSVAKGAAGVPTAALAPVLPGQQELSLSVDVVWDIVQ
;
A
#
# COMPACT_ATOMS: atom_id res chain seq x y z
N MET A 1 -60.21 9.54 32.42
CA MET A 1 -61.44 8.73 32.59
C MET A 1 -61.23 7.40 31.88
N LEU A 2 -61.27 6.44 32.58
CA LEU A 2 -61.84 5.10 32.71
C LEU A 2 -61.10 4.03 31.90
N ARG A 3 -60.33 3.16 32.56
CA ARG A 3 -60.67 1.79 33.09
C ARG A 3 -60.95 0.81 31.96
N ALA A 4 -60.50 -0.37 31.87
CA ALA A 4 -59.85 -1.33 32.75
C ALA A 4 -60.10 -2.74 32.14
N ARG A 5 -59.21 -3.67 32.50
CA ARG A 5 -59.42 -5.08 32.83
C ARG A 5 -59.44 -6.13 31.70
N THR A 6 -58.46 -6.95 31.70
CA THR A 6 -58.33 -8.31 32.26
C THR A 6 -59.06 -9.40 31.47
N ALA A 7 -58.33 -10.42 31.08
CA ALA A 7 -58.49 -11.78 31.62
C ALA A 7 -57.47 -12.77 31.08
N LEU A 8 -56.89 -13.50 32.01
CA LEU A 8 -56.18 -14.75 31.89
C LEU A 8 -57.07 -15.85 31.29
N THR A 9 -56.49 -16.79 30.54
CA THR A 9 -56.78 -18.22 30.71
C THR A 9 -55.57 -19.05 30.26
N ALA A 10 -55.05 -19.81 31.20
CA ALA A 10 -54.13 -20.90 31.04
C ALA A 10 -54.93 -22.19 30.77
N VAL A 11 -54.47 -23.06 29.87
CA VAL A 11 -54.74 -24.49 29.89
C VAL A 11 -53.49 -25.23 29.44
N ALA A 12 -53.03 -26.08 30.34
CA ALA A 12 -52.02 -27.10 30.13
C ALA A 12 -52.61 -28.32 29.48
N VAL A 13 -51.82 -29.18 28.81
CA VAL A 13 -51.70 -30.62 29.03
C VAL A 13 -50.93 -31.32 27.87
N ALA A 14 -49.81 -31.91 28.25
CA ALA A 14 -49.26 -33.26 27.98
C ALA A 14 -48.81 -33.68 26.57
N ALA A 15 -47.53 -33.89 26.48
CA ALA A 15 -46.74 -35.09 26.15
C ALA A 15 -47.15 -35.93 24.94
N VAL A 16 -46.19 -36.14 24.01
CA VAL A 16 -45.69 -37.48 23.59
C VAL A 16 -44.33 -37.28 22.88
N ALA A 17 -43.39 -38.13 23.25
CA ALA A 17 -42.04 -38.22 22.71
C ALA A 17 -42.03 -38.84 21.31
N ALA A 18 -41.21 -38.32 20.40
CA ALA A 18 -40.67 -39.06 19.26
C ALA A 18 -39.25 -38.62 19.00
N VAL A 19 -38.32 -39.52 19.19
CA VAL A 19 -36.91 -39.45 18.88
C VAL A 19 -36.76 -39.47 17.37
N ALA A 20 -36.14 -38.41 16.81
CA ALA A 20 -35.56 -38.45 15.48
C ALA A 20 -34.18 -37.81 15.55
N LEU A 21 -33.15 -38.63 15.39
CA LEU A 21 -31.77 -38.22 15.16
C LEU A 21 -31.73 -37.43 13.85
N ALA A 22 -31.45 -36.16 13.95
CA ALA A 22 -30.97 -35.37 12.82
C ALA A 22 -29.73 -34.58 13.28
N GLY A 23 -28.62 -34.86 12.61
CA GLY A 23 -27.29 -34.31 12.95
C GLY A 23 -27.26 -32.79 12.92
N CYS A 24 -26.85 -32.24 14.03
CA CYS A 24 -26.44 -30.83 14.10
C CYS A 24 -25.11 -30.67 13.38
N ALA A 25 -25.14 -30.14 12.17
CA ALA A 25 -23.99 -29.49 11.60
C ALA A 25 -23.70 -28.24 12.47
N ARG A 26 -22.68 -28.35 13.31
CA ARG A 26 -22.09 -27.17 13.98
C ARG A 26 -21.39 -26.36 12.93
N SER A 27 -21.90 -25.19 12.67
CA SER A 27 -21.12 -24.12 12.00
C SER A 27 -20.08 -23.61 13.00
N ASP A 28 -18.86 -24.07 12.86
CA ASP A 28 -17.75 -23.48 13.59
C ASP A 28 -17.52 -22.05 13.12
N PRO A 29 -17.30 -21.09 14.05
CA PRO A 29 -16.87 -19.74 13.66
C PRO A 29 -15.48 -19.84 13.00
N GLU A 30 -15.43 -19.35 11.79
CA GLU A 30 -14.21 -19.18 10.98
C GLU A 30 -13.09 -18.57 11.83
N ALA A 31 -12.13 -19.38 12.19
CA ALA A 31 -10.95 -18.96 12.92
C ALA A 31 -10.13 -18.08 11.97
N ALA A 32 -9.97 -16.81 12.35
CA ALA A 32 -9.05 -15.86 11.75
C ALA A 32 -7.69 -16.52 11.53
N GLY A 33 -7.16 -16.42 10.31
CA GLY A 33 -5.99 -17.10 9.83
C GLY A 33 -4.80 -17.02 10.77
N ALA A 34 -4.50 -18.14 11.40
CA ALA A 34 -3.20 -18.36 12.00
C ALA A 34 -2.18 -18.49 10.88
N ALA A 35 -1.11 -17.68 10.94
CA ALA A 35 0.06 -17.87 10.08
C ALA A 35 0.51 -19.33 10.14
N PRO A 36 0.91 -19.96 9.03
CA PRO A 36 1.34 -21.35 9.04
C PRO A 36 2.55 -21.49 9.97
N ALA A 37 2.35 -22.18 11.07
CA ALA A 37 3.43 -22.54 11.97
C ALA A 37 4.41 -23.44 11.20
N ALA A 38 5.70 -23.13 11.28
CA ALA A 38 6.73 -24.03 10.80
C ALA A 38 6.54 -25.41 11.42
N GLY A 39 6.30 -26.42 10.60
CA GLY A 39 5.96 -27.77 11.06
C GLY A 39 6.61 -28.83 10.19
N VAL A 40 6.75 -30.02 10.74
CA VAL A 40 7.10 -31.21 9.97
C VAL A 40 5.85 -31.64 9.19
N SER A 41 5.92 -31.52 7.88
CA SER A 41 4.85 -31.94 6.95
C SER A 41 5.30 -33.20 6.23
N THR A 42 4.34 -34.06 5.85
CA THR A 42 4.63 -35.18 4.96
C THR A 42 4.12 -34.82 3.57
N ASP A 43 5.01 -34.72 2.62
CA ASP A 43 4.68 -34.59 1.19
C ASP A 43 4.97 -35.92 0.51
N ASN A 44 3.94 -36.52 -0.10
CA ASN A 44 4.02 -37.86 -0.73
C ASN A 44 4.56 -38.97 0.23
N GLY A 45 4.27 -38.87 1.54
CA GLY A 45 4.66 -39.88 2.53
C GLY A 45 6.13 -39.82 3.00
N ARG A 46 6.93 -38.88 2.50
CA ARG A 46 8.30 -38.66 3.00
C ARG A 46 8.33 -37.54 4.03
N PRO A 47 9.02 -37.74 5.15
CA PRO A 47 9.13 -36.68 6.15
C PRO A 47 9.98 -35.52 5.62
N THR A 48 9.51 -34.29 5.83
CA THR A 48 10.17 -33.06 5.38
C THR A 48 10.21 -32.02 6.48
N ILE A 49 11.15 -31.09 6.39
CA ILE A 49 11.18 -29.86 7.17
C ILE A 49 10.91 -28.71 6.22
N ALA A 50 9.92 -27.88 6.55
CA ALA A 50 9.63 -26.65 5.85
C ALA A 50 9.99 -25.47 6.75
N ALA A 51 10.71 -24.49 6.20
CA ALA A 51 11.04 -23.27 6.91
C ALA A 51 10.92 -22.06 5.99
N ARG A 52 10.55 -20.92 6.59
CA ARG A 52 10.45 -19.64 5.90
C ARG A 52 11.54 -18.69 6.36
N GLY A 53 12.28 -18.13 5.43
CA GLY A 53 13.18 -17.04 5.71
C GLY A 53 12.65 -15.72 5.15
N VAL A 54 12.95 -14.64 5.84
CA VAL A 54 12.61 -13.28 5.43
C VAL A 54 13.89 -12.46 5.35
N GLY A 55 14.23 -11.99 4.16
CA GLY A 55 15.34 -11.06 3.96
C GLY A 55 14.81 -9.63 4.00
N LEU A 56 15.51 -8.77 4.75
CA LEU A 56 15.20 -7.36 4.92
C LEU A 56 16.43 -6.53 4.52
N VAL A 57 16.28 -5.70 3.50
CA VAL A 57 17.36 -4.84 2.99
C VAL A 57 16.86 -3.42 2.91
N LYS A 58 17.70 -2.46 3.31
CA LYS A 58 17.39 -1.04 3.23
C LYS A 58 18.07 -0.42 2.02
N GLY A 59 17.32 0.40 1.30
CA GLY A 59 17.83 1.18 0.18
C GLY A 59 17.49 2.67 0.33
N THR A 60 18.32 3.51 -0.26
CA THR A 60 18.02 4.94 -0.38
C THR A 60 17.29 5.15 -1.71
N PRO A 61 16.09 5.75 -1.71
CA PRO A 61 15.42 6.09 -2.95
C PRO A 61 16.26 7.00 -3.84
N ASP A 62 16.22 6.74 -5.13
CA ASP A 62 16.89 7.51 -6.18
C ASP A 62 15.90 8.17 -7.14
N THR A 63 14.62 7.87 -6.98
CA THR A 63 13.55 8.31 -7.86
C THR A 63 12.41 8.90 -7.04
N LEU A 64 11.87 10.02 -7.52
CA LEU A 64 10.70 10.69 -6.97
C LEU A 64 9.57 10.69 -7.99
N ARG A 65 8.40 10.25 -7.57
CA ARG A 65 7.16 10.40 -8.34
C ARG A 65 6.31 11.50 -7.73
N VAL A 66 5.98 12.51 -8.53
CA VAL A 66 5.09 13.61 -8.15
C VAL A 66 3.82 13.51 -8.96
N VAL A 67 2.67 13.60 -8.28
CA VAL A 67 1.36 13.65 -8.93
C VAL A 67 0.81 15.06 -8.75
N LEU A 68 0.67 15.77 -9.88
CA LEU A 68 0.23 17.14 -9.94
C LEU A 68 -1.13 17.21 -10.65
N GLY A 69 -2.10 17.85 -10.02
CA GLY A 69 -3.40 18.14 -10.62
C GLY A 69 -3.49 19.57 -11.12
N VAL A 70 -4.17 19.78 -12.24
CA VAL A 70 -4.62 21.10 -12.71
C VAL A 70 -6.13 21.14 -12.61
N GLU A 71 -6.65 22.03 -11.79
CA GLU A 71 -8.08 22.24 -11.59
C GLU A 71 -8.52 23.57 -12.17
N THR A 72 -9.55 23.54 -13.01
CA THR A 72 -10.17 24.75 -13.57
C THR A 72 -11.68 24.70 -13.42
N ARG A 73 -12.30 25.86 -13.30
CA ARG A 73 -13.76 26.00 -13.20
C ARG A 73 -14.25 27.08 -14.13
N SER A 74 -15.39 26.82 -14.80
CA SER A 74 -16.09 27.81 -15.63
C SER A 74 -17.58 27.52 -15.67
N ALA A 75 -18.37 28.49 -16.07
CA ALA A 75 -19.81 28.33 -16.30
C ALA A 75 -20.09 27.33 -17.43
N SER A 76 -19.19 27.14 -18.39
CA SER A 76 -19.32 26.23 -19.51
C SER A 76 -18.23 25.14 -19.46
N ALA A 77 -18.60 23.90 -19.80
CA ALA A 77 -17.68 22.79 -19.90
C ALA A 77 -16.56 23.04 -20.93
N LYS A 78 -16.89 23.67 -22.04
CA LYS A 78 -15.95 24.01 -23.11
C LYS A 78 -14.87 24.96 -22.60
N ASP A 79 -15.27 26.02 -21.91
CA ASP A 79 -14.33 27.03 -21.43
C ASP A 79 -13.48 26.50 -20.26
N ALA A 80 -14.09 25.69 -19.38
CA ALA A 80 -13.36 25.01 -18.31
C ALA A 80 -12.27 24.08 -18.86
N LEU A 81 -12.59 23.32 -19.91
CA LEU A 81 -11.65 22.42 -20.59
C LEU A 81 -10.55 23.18 -21.33
N ALA A 82 -10.89 24.27 -22.06
CA ALA A 82 -9.91 25.09 -22.75
C ALA A 82 -8.89 25.68 -21.78
N GLN A 83 -9.35 26.29 -20.69
CA GLN A 83 -8.48 26.82 -19.63
C GLN A 83 -7.62 25.73 -18.98
N ASN A 84 -8.20 24.52 -18.80
CA ASN A 84 -7.45 23.40 -18.23
C ASN A 84 -6.33 22.96 -19.17
N ASN A 85 -6.60 22.83 -20.46
CA ASN A 85 -5.59 22.45 -21.45
C ASN A 85 -4.43 23.46 -21.51
N ASP A 86 -4.71 24.76 -21.49
CA ASP A 86 -3.67 25.79 -21.50
C ASP A 86 -2.76 25.67 -20.27
N ARG A 87 -3.37 25.50 -19.09
CA ARG A 87 -2.62 25.36 -17.84
C ARG A 87 -1.88 24.04 -17.74
N ALA A 88 -2.47 22.93 -18.20
CA ALA A 88 -1.79 21.63 -18.24
C ALA A 88 -0.60 21.63 -19.18
N ASN A 89 -0.70 22.32 -20.34
CA ASN A 89 0.43 22.49 -21.25
C ASN A 89 1.54 23.30 -20.59
N ALA A 90 1.21 24.43 -19.93
CA ALA A 90 2.19 25.23 -19.21
C ALA A 90 2.89 24.43 -18.09
N LEU A 91 2.13 23.57 -17.39
CA LEU A 91 2.70 22.65 -16.40
C LEU A 91 3.70 21.69 -17.05
N VAL A 92 3.31 21.00 -18.12
CA VAL A 92 4.16 20.04 -18.83
C VAL A 92 5.43 20.70 -19.37
N ASP A 93 5.32 21.89 -19.95
CA ASP A 93 6.46 22.65 -20.46
C ASP A 93 7.41 23.07 -19.32
N THR A 94 6.84 23.44 -18.17
CA THR A 94 7.63 23.75 -16.98
C THR A 94 8.37 22.50 -16.46
N LEU A 95 7.71 21.35 -16.38
CA LEU A 95 8.34 20.10 -15.98
C LEU A 95 9.53 19.76 -16.89
N LYS A 96 9.34 19.86 -18.21
CA LYS A 96 10.41 19.65 -19.20
C LYS A 96 11.57 20.65 -19.03
N SER A 97 11.27 21.92 -18.82
CA SER A 97 12.30 22.95 -18.60
C SER A 97 13.12 22.73 -17.34
N LYS A 98 12.56 22.00 -16.37
CA LYS A 98 13.24 21.59 -15.13
C LYS A 98 13.93 20.23 -15.24
N GLY A 99 14.05 19.68 -16.45
CA GLY A 99 14.84 18.48 -16.72
C GLY A 99 14.07 17.17 -16.63
N VAL A 100 12.73 17.21 -16.49
CA VAL A 100 11.93 15.97 -16.56
C VAL A 100 11.83 15.54 -18.01
N GLU A 101 12.24 14.32 -18.32
CA GLU A 101 12.17 13.80 -19.67
C GLU A 101 10.72 13.56 -20.09
N ALA A 102 10.44 13.68 -21.38
CA ALA A 102 9.06 13.49 -21.89
C ALA A 102 8.49 12.10 -21.61
N LYS A 103 9.34 11.05 -21.57
CA LYS A 103 8.94 9.68 -21.23
C LYS A 103 8.47 9.52 -19.77
N ASP A 104 8.95 10.42 -18.88
CA ASP A 104 8.70 10.42 -17.45
C ASP A 104 7.52 11.34 -17.07
N ILE A 105 6.86 11.94 -18.06
CA ILE A 105 5.66 12.75 -17.88
C ILE A 105 4.46 12.02 -18.46
N GLN A 106 3.48 11.73 -17.62
CA GLN A 106 2.26 11.02 -18.04
C GLN A 106 1.00 11.73 -17.53
N THR A 107 0.05 11.98 -18.43
CA THR A 107 -1.31 12.32 -17.99
C THR A 107 -2.00 11.06 -17.52
N SER A 108 -2.38 11.02 -16.26
CA SER A 108 -2.96 9.83 -15.63
C SER A 108 -4.48 9.89 -15.50
N GLN A 109 -5.06 11.10 -15.50
CA GLN A 109 -6.50 11.27 -15.39
C GLN A 109 -6.93 12.61 -15.98
N LEU A 110 -8.08 12.60 -16.68
CA LEU A 110 -8.82 13.80 -17.06
C LEU A 110 -10.30 13.58 -16.71
N SER A 111 -10.90 14.49 -15.95
CA SER A 111 -12.32 14.43 -15.61
C SER A 111 -12.97 15.80 -15.74
N ILE A 112 -14.23 15.80 -16.17
CA ILE A 112 -15.09 16.98 -16.29
C ILE A 112 -16.35 16.70 -15.49
N ASN A 113 -16.59 17.49 -14.44
CA ASN A 113 -17.70 17.30 -13.54
C ASN A 113 -18.56 18.56 -13.48
N PRO A 114 -19.91 18.46 -13.54
CA PRO A 114 -20.77 19.58 -13.27
C PRO A 114 -20.69 19.98 -11.80
N THR A 115 -20.75 21.28 -11.52
CA THR A 115 -20.94 21.84 -10.19
C THR A 115 -22.37 22.27 -10.02
N TYR A 116 -22.94 22.06 -8.84
CA TYR A 116 -24.34 22.32 -8.55
C TYR A 116 -24.48 23.44 -7.52
N ASP A 117 -25.68 24.04 -7.44
CA ASP A 117 -26.06 24.96 -6.39
C ASP A 117 -26.17 24.25 -5.04
N ASP A 118 -26.31 25.02 -3.95
CA ASP A 118 -26.40 24.51 -2.57
C ASP A 118 -27.57 23.52 -2.36
N ARG A 119 -28.55 23.51 -3.23
CA ARG A 119 -29.68 22.57 -3.20
C ARG A 119 -29.46 21.33 -4.07
N GLY A 120 -28.34 21.27 -4.80
CA GLY A 120 -28.04 20.14 -5.71
C GLY A 120 -28.95 20.02 -6.93
N GLN A 121 -29.73 21.05 -7.26
CA GLN A 121 -30.78 20.97 -8.29
C GLN A 121 -30.42 21.63 -9.63
N ARG A 122 -29.49 22.59 -9.59
CA ARG A 122 -29.11 23.34 -10.79
C ARG A 122 -27.63 23.31 -11.01
N ILE A 123 -27.20 23.03 -12.23
CA ILE A 123 -25.81 23.17 -12.64
C ILE A 123 -25.44 24.65 -12.63
N THR A 124 -24.41 24.98 -11.84
CA THR A 124 -23.87 26.35 -11.73
C THR A 124 -22.59 26.53 -12.54
N GLY A 125 -21.96 25.44 -12.97
CA GLY A 125 -20.72 25.44 -13.75
C GLY A 125 -20.16 24.04 -13.95
N TYR A 126 -18.91 24.00 -14.37
CA TYR A 126 -18.16 22.78 -14.62
C TYR A 126 -16.77 22.91 -14.04
N GLN A 127 -16.31 21.83 -13.43
CA GLN A 127 -14.94 21.67 -12.92
C GLN A 127 -14.23 20.63 -13.77
N VAL A 128 -13.03 20.98 -14.24
CA VAL A 128 -12.14 20.08 -14.97
C VAL A 128 -10.91 19.81 -14.09
N ASN A 129 -10.60 18.53 -13.91
CA ASN A 129 -9.38 18.09 -13.25
C ASN A 129 -8.54 17.29 -14.23
N ASN A 130 -7.30 17.68 -14.41
CA ASN A 130 -6.30 16.98 -15.20
C ASN A 130 -5.13 16.62 -14.28
N THR A 131 -4.77 15.36 -14.22
CA THR A 131 -3.70 14.86 -13.35
C THR A 131 -2.52 14.44 -14.21
N VAL A 132 -1.36 15.01 -13.90
CA VAL A 132 -0.08 14.71 -14.53
C VAL A 132 0.83 14.06 -13.49
N THR A 133 1.36 12.90 -13.82
CA THR A 133 2.38 12.20 -13.04
C THR A 133 3.74 12.49 -13.67
N ALA A 134 4.68 12.95 -12.88
CA ALA A 134 6.06 13.16 -13.29
C ALA A 134 7.00 12.30 -12.44
N THR A 135 7.96 11.63 -13.08
CA THR A 135 9.02 10.88 -12.42
C THR A 135 10.33 11.66 -12.54
N LEU A 136 10.99 11.88 -11.41
CA LEU A 136 12.23 12.62 -11.31
C LEU A 136 13.33 11.70 -10.79
N HIS A 137 14.47 11.69 -11.46
CA HIS A 137 15.69 10.99 -11.03
C HIS A 137 16.63 11.91 -10.21
N ASP A 138 16.38 13.21 -10.20
CA ASP A 138 17.02 14.16 -9.31
C ASP A 138 16.07 14.59 -8.18
N ILE A 139 16.14 13.89 -7.06
CA ILE A 139 15.31 14.18 -5.88
C ILE A 139 15.64 15.56 -5.29
N ALA A 140 16.88 15.99 -5.36
CA ALA A 140 17.30 17.28 -4.80
C ALA A 140 16.62 18.47 -5.49
N GLY A 141 16.32 18.34 -6.79
CA GLY A 141 15.61 19.35 -7.57
C GLY A 141 14.09 19.40 -7.32
N ALA A 142 13.53 18.45 -6.58
CA ALA A 142 12.07 18.29 -6.45
C ALA A 142 11.35 19.51 -5.84
N GLY A 143 11.91 20.12 -4.80
CA GLY A 143 11.34 21.34 -4.20
C GLY A 143 11.22 22.47 -5.21
N GLY A 144 12.30 22.74 -5.94
CA GLY A 144 12.31 23.78 -6.98
C GLY A 144 11.42 23.49 -8.17
N LEU A 145 11.17 22.21 -8.46
CA LEU A 145 10.22 21.80 -9.50
C LEU A 145 8.77 22.06 -9.06
N ILE A 146 8.42 21.73 -7.82
CA ILE A 146 7.09 21.98 -7.28
C ILE A 146 6.78 23.47 -7.25
N ASP A 147 7.76 24.28 -6.80
CA ASP A 147 7.62 25.73 -6.77
C ASP A 147 7.46 26.32 -8.19
N ALA A 148 8.24 25.81 -9.16
CA ALA A 148 8.12 26.23 -10.55
C ALA A 148 6.76 25.84 -11.15
N ALA A 149 6.25 24.64 -10.84
CA ALA A 149 4.92 24.20 -11.25
C ALA A 149 3.84 25.10 -10.66
N ALA A 150 3.94 25.45 -9.38
CA ALA A 150 3.02 26.38 -8.73
C ALA A 150 3.08 27.78 -9.38
N GLY A 151 4.27 28.26 -9.72
CA GLY A 151 4.45 29.54 -10.42
C GLY A 151 3.86 29.58 -11.83
N ALA A 152 3.96 28.46 -12.58
CA ALA A 152 3.47 28.37 -13.95
C ALA A 152 1.94 28.26 -14.06
N VAL A 153 1.30 27.55 -13.12
CA VAL A 153 -0.12 27.23 -13.16
C VAL A 153 -0.94 28.08 -12.17
N GLY A 154 -0.25 28.69 -11.20
CA GLY A 154 -0.89 29.51 -10.15
C GLY A 154 -1.84 28.69 -9.28
N ASP A 155 -2.96 29.32 -8.88
CA ASP A 155 -3.96 28.74 -7.99
C ASP A 155 -4.66 27.47 -8.53
N ALA A 156 -4.44 27.11 -9.79
CA ALA A 156 -5.01 25.91 -10.40
C ALA A 156 -4.21 24.64 -10.11
N VAL A 157 -2.98 24.74 -9.61
CA VAL A 157 -2.16 23.57 -9.30
C VAL A 157 -2.61 22.89 -8.01
N ARG A 158 -2.57 21.57 -7.99
CA ARG A 158 -2.81 20.72 -6.82
C ARG A 158 -1.71 19.68 -6.74
N VAL A 159 -0.90 19.71 -5.70
CA VAL A 159 0.03 18.62 -5.40
C VAL A 159 -0.78 17.52 -4.72
N GLN A 160 -1.03 16.42 -5.42
CA GLN A 160 -1.88 15.33 -4.91
C GLN A 160 -1.07 14.34 -4.08
N SER A 161 0.13 13.97 -4.57
CA SER A 161 1.00 13.06 -3.83
C SER A 161 2.46 13.22 -4.26
N ILE A 162 3.34 12.85 -3.34
CA ILE A 162 4.77 12.69 -3.55
C ILE A 162 5.12 11.30 -3.03
N GLY A 163 5.75 10.49 -3.86
CA GLY A 163 6.21 9.15 -3.52
C GLY A 163 7.67 8.97 -3.92
N PHE A 164 8.41 8.25 -3.11
CA PHE A 164 9.79 7.89 -3.41
C PHE A 164 9.86 6.43 -3.82
N SER A 165 10.79 6.10 -4.71
CA SER A 165 11.05 4.74 -5.15
C SER A 165 12.53 4.56 -5.48
N ILE A 166 12.93 3.31 -5.59
CA ILE A 166 14.22 2.89 -6.11
C ILE A 166 13.94 2.40 -7.52
N ASP A 167 14.57 2.99 -8.53
CA ASP A 167 14.32 2.68 -9.93
C ASP A 167 14.77 1.26 -10.28
N ASP A 168 16.00 0.91 -9.90
CA ASP A 168 16.50 -0.47 -10.02
C ASP A 168 16.74 -1.08 -8.63
N ASP A 169 15.80 -1.87 -8.18
CA ASP A 169 15.85 -2.59 -6.91
C ASP A 169 16.42 -4.03 -7.04
N SER A 170 16.96 -4.39 -8.21
CA SER A 170 17.44 -5.75 -8.53
C SER A 170 18.56 -6.23 -7.60
N ALA A 171 19.51 -5.35 -7.28
CA ALA A 171 20.61 -5.65 -6.36
C ALA A 171 20.09 -5.87 -4.93
N LEU A 172 19.15 -5.04 -4.47
CA LEU A 172 18.53 -5.18 -3.15
C LEU A 172 17.71 -6.46 -3.06
N LYS A 173 16.98 -6.82 -4.12
CA LYS A 173 16.25 -8.09 -4.20
C LYS A 173 17.19 -9.29 -4.17
N ALA A 174 18.33 -9.23 -4.83
CA ALA A 174 19.33 -10.30 -4.80
C ALA A 174 19.91 -10.49 -3.38
N GLU A 175 20.21 -9.40 -2.70
CA GLU A 175 20.68 -9.43 -1.32
C GLU A 175 19.60 -9.97 -0.36
N ALA A 176 18.36 -9.49 -0.49
CA ALA A 176 17.23 -9.96 0.31
C ALA A 176 16.98 -11.46 0.12
N ARG A 177 17.08 -11.99 -1.13
CA ARG A 177 16.99 -13.44 -1.40
C ARG A 177 18.07 -14.23 -0.68
N THR A 178 19.29 -13.74 -0.74
CA THR A 178 20.42 -14.38 -0.05
C THR A 178 20.18 -14.46 1.43
N GLN A 179 19.74 -13.38 2.06
CA GLN A 179 19.40 -13.32 3.48
C GLN A 179 18.22 -14.25 3.80
N ALA A 180 17.15 -14.24 2.98
CA ALA A 180 15.97 -15.06 3.20
C ALA A 180 16.30 -16.56 3.16
N VAL A 181 17.05 -17.02 2.15
CA VAL A 181 17.45 -18.43 2.04
C VAL A 181 18.32 -18.84 3.21
N HIS A 182 19.29 -18.02 3.58
CA HIS A 182 20.16 -18.31 4.73
C HIS A 182 19.37 -18.42 6.05
N LEU A 183 18.40 -17.51 6.29
CA LEU A 183 17.55 -17.57 7.49
C LEU A 183 16.63 -18.80 7.47
N ALA A 184 16.07 -19.17 6.33
CA ALA A 184 15.29 -20.40 6.18
C ALA A 184 16.11 -21.63 6.50
N GLN A 185 17.37 -21.68 6.01
CA GLN A 185 18.29 -22.78 6.30
C GLN A 185 18.64 -22.88 7.79
N LEU A 186 18.99 -21.76 8.44
CA LEU A 186 19.27 -21.74 9.88
C LEU A 186 18.09 -22.23 10.70
N GLN A 187 16.88 -21.82 10.33
CA GLN A 187 15.66 -22.27 11.01
C GLN A 187 15.43 -23.77 10.81
N ALA A 188 15.61 -24.28 9.58
CA ALA A 188 15.47 -25.70 9.30
C ALA A 188 16.50 -26.56 10.05
N GLU A 189 17.75 -26.11 10.15
CA GLU A 189 18.81 -26.78 10.93
C GLU A 189 18.48 -26.84 12.42
N GLN A 190 17.94 -25.75 12.98
CA GLN A 190 17.47 -25.73 14.37
C GLN A 190 16.34 -26.72 14.62
N MET A 191 15.37 -26.81 13.70
CA MET A 191 14.27 -27.77 13.78
C MET A 191 14.78 -29.21 13.65
N ALA A 192 15.66 -29.48 12.70
CA ALA A 192 16.26 -30.81 12.52
C ALA A 192 17.00 -31.26 13.80
N LYS A 193 17.81 -30.38 14.37
CA LYS A 193 18.53 -30.63 15.62
C LYS A 193 17.57 -30.90 16.78
N ALA A 194 16.52 -30.13 16.94
CA ALA A 194 15.52 -30.30 17.99
C ALA A 194 14.74 -31.63 17.83
N ALA A 195 14.51 -32.05 16.61
CA ALA A 195 13.82 -33.33 16.29
C ALA A 195 14.76 -34.54 16.31
N GLY A 196 16.08 -34.36 16.49
CA GLY A 196 17.06 -35.45 16.50
C GLY A 196 17.30 -36.08 15.11
N VAL A 197 17.03 -35.33 14.04
CA VAL A 197 17.19 -35.76 12.63
C VAL A 197 18.22 -34.87 11.92
N LYS A 198 18.63 -35.30 10.72
CA LYS A 198 19.53 -34.50 9.86
C LYS A 198 18.75 -33.87 8.71
N LEU A 199 19.16 -32.66 8.35
CA LEU A 199 18.62 -31.98 7.17
C LEU A 199 19.21 -32.63 5.91
N GLY A 200 18.35 -33.01 4.98
CA GLY A 200 18.72 -33.59 3.69
C GLY A 200 18.75 -32.56 2.55
N ASN A 201 18.47 -33.03 1.35
CA ASN A 201 18.45 -32.17 0.15
C ASN A 201 17.26 -31.22 0.15
N ILE A 202 17.44 -30.08 -0.52
CA ILE A 202 16.35 -29.18 -0.82
C ILE A 202 15.42 -29.83 -1.84
N ARG A 203 14.13 -29.88 -1.55
CA ARG A 203 13.08 -30.37 -2.44
C ARG A 203 12.38 -29.26 -3.20
N LEU A 204 12.15 -28.14 -2.51
CA LEU A 204 11.42 -27.02 -3.07
C LEU A 204 11.98 -25.72 -2.51
N ILE A 205 12.15 -24.74 -3.37
CA ILE A 205 12.34 -23.34 -3.02
C ILE A 205 11.25 -22.55 -3.74
N SER A 206 10.50 -21.75 -2.99
CA SER A 206 9.47 -20.89 -3.55
C SER A 206 9.63 -19.49 -2.99
N GLU A 207 9.77 -18.51 -3.87
CA GLU A 207 9.75 -17.10 -3.48
C GLU A 207 8.28 -16.66 -3.35
N VAL A 208 7.92 -16.17 -2.17
CA VAL A 208 6.64 -15.54 -1.96
C VAL A 208 6.80 -14.08 -2.34
N SER A 209 6.09 -13.66 -3.38
CA SER A 209 6.18 -12.29 -3.87
C SER A 209 5.98 -11.30 -2.73
N ALA A 210 7.02 -10.56 -2.41
CA ALA A 210 6.95 -9.48 -1.46
C ALA A 210 6.18 -8.30 -2.09
N ASN A 211 5.44 -7.58 -1.26
CA ASN A 211 5.00 -6.25 -1.64
C ASN A 211 6.25 -5.42 -1.95
N GLY A 212 6.14 -4.51 -2.96
CA GLY A 212 7.26 -3.64 -3.33
C GLY A 212 7.83 -2.85 -2.14
N PRO A 213 8.93 -2.12 -2.33
CA PRO A 213 9.58 -1.37 -1.27
C PRO A 213 8.59 -0.49 -0.51
N MET A 214 8.54 -0.63 0.81
CA MET A 214 7.66 0.17 1.66
C MET A 214 8.47 1.26 2.36
N PRO A 215 7.91 2.47 2.57
CA PRO A 215 8.59 3.51 3.33
C PRO A 215 8.94 2.98 4.72
N TYR A 216 10.21 3.07 5.08
CA TYR A 216 10.67 2.75 6.43
C TYR A 216 10.46 3.97 7.32
N TYR A 217 9.46 3.93 8.17
CA TYR A 217 9.26 4.95 9.20
C TYR A 217 10.14 4.61 10.40
N GLN A 218 11.27 5.33 10.56
CA GLN A 218 11.91 5.36 11.87
C GLN A 218 10.95 6.02 12.84
N GLN A 219 10.56 5.28 13.87
CA GLN A 219 9.85 5.85 15.00
C GLN A 219 10.84 6.75 15.72
N TYR A 220 10.79 8.05 15.40
CA TYR A 220 11.54 9.03 16.16
C TYR A 220 10.88 9.14 17.53
N ASP A 221 11.56 8.68 18.56
CA ASP A 221 11.26 9.11 19.92
C ASP A 221 11.35 10.64 19.94
N SER A 222 10.21 11.26 20.13
CA SER A 222 10.06 12.71 20.12
C SER A 222 10.73 13.32 21.35
N VAL A 223 12.03 13.53 21.25
CA VAL A 223 12.73 14.47 22.13
C VAL A 223 12.73 15.82 21.43
N ALA A 224 11.60 16.49 21.52
CA ALA A 224 11.48 17.89 21.13
C ALA A 224 12.38 18.74 22.01
N LYS A 225 13.49 19.24 21.46
CA LYS A 225 14.13 20.47 21.96
C LYS A 225 14.01 21.54 20.88
N GLY A 226 13.25 22.56 21.24
CA GLY A 226 12.94 23.69 20.39
C GLY A 226 14.18 24.46 19.97
N ALA A 227 14.18 24.87 18.70
CA ALA A 227 14.92 26.03 18.23
C ALA A 227 13.95 26.83 17.37
N ALA A 228 13.50 27.95 17.93
CA ALA A 228 12.77 28.98 17.21
C ALA A 228 13.76 29.66 16.25
N GLY A 229 13.69 29.29 14.97
CA GLY A 229 14.34 29.99 13.88
C GLY A 229 13.26 30.58 12.97
N VAL A 230 13.37 31.87 12.67
CA VAL A 230 12.48 32.63 11.77
C VAL A 230 12.55 31.98 10.39
N PRO A 231 11.44 31.63 9.72
CA PRO A 231 11.49 31.01 8.38
C PRO A 231 11.77 32.11 7.33
N THR A 232 12.97 32.14 6.81
CA THR A 232 13.19 32.54 5.41
C THR A 232 12.40 31.58 4.53
N ALA A 233 11.77 32.08 3.47
CA ALA A 233 11.02 31.26 2.51
C ALA A 233 11.91 30.11 2.00
N ALA A 234 11.87 28.99 2.71
CA ALA A 234 12.58 27.79 2.36
C ALA A 234 11.70 26.98 1.41
N LEU A 235 12.30 26.49 0.32
CA LEU A 235 11.72 25.49 -0.55
C LEU A 235 11.08 24.37 0.29
N ALA A 236 9.95 23.82 -0.15
CA ALA A 236 9.33 22.71 0.56
C ALA A 236 10.35 21.58 0.78
N PRO A 237 10.67 21.19 2.03
CA PRO A 237 11.66 20.15 2.26
C PRO A 237 11.12 18.80 1.79
N VAL A 238 11.77 18.22 0.79
CA VAL A 238 11.44 16.89 0.24
C VAL A 238 12.53 15.93 0.67
N LEU A 239 12.23 15.07 1.65
CA LEU A 239 13.19 14.15 2.26
C LEU A 239 12.80 12.70 1.92
N PRO A 240 13.66 11.94 1.20
CA PRO A 240 13.33 10.57 0.76
C PRO A 240 13.33 9.53 1.89
N GLY A 241 14.08 9.76 2.97
CA GLY A 241 14.27 8.76 4.01
C GLY A 241 14.97 7.50 3.48
N GLN A 242 14.68 6.36 4.10
CA GLN A 242 15.08 5.02 3.64
C GLN A 242 13.83 4.21 3.31
N GLN A 243 13.96 3.29 2.37
CA GLN A 243 12.95 2.28 2.09
C GLN A 243 13.47 0.91 2.49
N GLU A 244 12.59 0.07 3.04
CA GLU A 244 12.88 -1.30 3.38
C GLU A 244 12.21 -2.23 2.37
N LEU A 245 13.01 -3.08 1.76
CA LEU A 245 12.57 -4.14 0.87
C LEU A 245 12.56 -5.45 1.66
N SER A 246 11.41 -6.10 1.71
CA SER A 246 11.21 -7.40 2.36
C SER A 246 10.92 -8.46 1.30
N LEU A 247 11.62 -9.58 1.38
CA LEU A 247 11.43 -10.72 0.51
C LEU A 247 11.36 -12.00 1.34
N SER A 248 10.36 -12.84 1.09
CA SER A 248 10.17 -14.10 1.81
C SER A 248 10.43 -15.29 0.89
N VAL A 249 11.09 -16.31 1.41
CA VAL A 249 11.36 -17.56 0.71
C VAL A 249 10.90 -18.73 1.57
N ASP A 250 10.08 -19.60 1.01
CA ASP A 250 9.72 -20.89 1.60
C ASP A 250 10.63 -21.98 1.03
N VAL A 251 11.25 -22.73 1.90
CA VAL A 251 12.14 -23.82 1.52
C VAL A 251 11.74 -25.10 2.23
N VAL A 252 11.74 -26.20 1.50
CA VAL A 252 11.41 -27.54 1.98
C VAL A 252 12.60 -28.45 1.79
N TRP A 253 12.99 -29.16 2.84
CA TRP A 253 14.09 -30.14 2.84
C TRP A 253 13.59 -31.52 3.16
N ASP A 254 14.26 -32.53 2.58
CA ASP A 254 14.13 -33.91 3.03
C ASP A 254 14.75 -34.10 4.44
N ILE A 255 14.23 -35.08 5.17
CA ILE A 255 14.83 -35.53 6.44
C ILE A 255 15.65 -36.79 6.16
N VAL A 256 16.89 -36.80 6.68
CA VAL A 256 17.78 -37.95 6.70
C VAL A 256 17.86 -38.44 8.15
N GLN A 257 17.55 -39.72 8.35
CA GLN A 257 17.70 -40.40 9.64
C GLN A 257 19.15 -40.74 9.91
#